data_e0c692babc012ada65911bad42e1f467
#
_entry.id   e0c692babc012ada65911bad42e1f467
#
_cell.length_a   1.000
_cell.length_b   1.000
_cell.length_c   1.000
_cell.angle_alpha   90.00
_cell.angle_beta   90.00
_cell.angle_gamma   90.00
#
_symmetry.space_group_name_H-M   'P 1'
#
loop_
_entity.id
_entity.type
_entity.pdbx_description
1 polymer ?
#
loop_
_entity_poly.entity_id
_entity_poly.type
_entity_poly.pdbx_seq_one_letter_code
_entity_poly.pdbx_strand_id
1 'polypeptide(L)'
;MNYERIFNNFIDKVVMEGAYATREELIVATKKMLDIIKNNKDATPEEFVELVIDDNISMLEDIRKNYPVPGYTTGIKVGNINVKLFGGNIDSFERKMPDNALFDVASITKFYTQIIAYNLIKEGLFSFNTKIKDLDDRFINVGDLTINDVLTFTTHFQTNGRINDRFNVKDALDCLYGVNVVEVGKYNYNDIGMMIIKELMERVTGLSYKALVSKYITDKLNLKETFLIVPENKLHLVTGTPNAYKGGINDSNAEALGGYSGHAGIITSNDDLIKLGEEVTNGNVIPNELLKNAYTEGAKAARGVMGNTYTAHKEGTSMGYVSTLENKRSFVLQGSTRTILTIGPYSTSTVLLNPASMSIEKALEAEAKINEQRSLKGLAPLSLVKHFNFDRDGKIEKFSLIDVRQMVPSVRTLEPMCDQNAVLILRLRFLNEVIREYDKNYSKEIIVKKSI
;
A
#
# COMPACT_ATOMS: atom_id res chain seq x y z
N MET A 1 31.15 -24.73 -8.63
CA MET A 1 30.66 -23.38 -8.93
C MET A 1 31.50 -22.34 -8.16
N ASN A 2 31.83 -21.20 -8.78
CA ASN A 2 32.57 -20.14 -8.09
C ASN A 2 31.61 -19.11 -7.50
N TYR A 3 31.13 -19.41 -6.31
CA TYR A 3 30.13 -18.58 -5.59
C TYR A 3 30.63 -17.17 -5.27
N GLU A 4 31.96 -17.00 -5.04
CA GLU A 4 32.51 -15.66 -4.79
C GLU A 4 32.49 -14.77 -6.03
N ARG A 5 32.73 -15.34 -7.19
CA ARG A 5 32.64 -14.61 -8.47
C ARG A 5 31.17 -14.15 -8.68
N ILE A 6 30.21 -15.06 -8.49
CA ILE A 6 28.78 -14.74 -8.64
C ILE A 6 28.41 -13.65 -7.66
N PHE A 7 28.86 -13.75 -6.40
CA PHE A 7 28.60 -12.78 -5.37
C PHE A 7 29.14 -11.38 -5.72
N ASN A 8 30.41 -11.28 -6.10
CA ASN A 8 31.01 -9.99 -6.45
C ASN A 8 30.33 -9.37 -7.67
N ASN A 9 30.06 -10.17 -8.71
CA ASN A 9 29.34 -9.70 -9.89
C ASN A 9 27.93 -9.19 -9.54
N PHE A 10 27.25 -9.88 -8.63
CA PHE A 10 25.93 -9.46 -8.14
C PHE A 10 26.01 -8.14 -7.39
N ILE A 11 26.95 -7.96 -6.47
CA ILE A 11 27.16 -6.72 -5.74
C ILE A 11 27.44 -5.56 -6.70
N ASP A 12 28.36 -5.76 -7.65
CA ASP A 12 28.70 -4.74 -8.64
C ASP A 12 27.49 -4.36 -9.51
N LYS A 13 26.67 -5.35 -9.92
CA LYS A 13 25.42 -5.14 -10.63
C LYS A 13 24.44 -4.29 -9.82
N VAL A 14 24.27 -4.58 -8.52
CA VAL A 14 23.38 -3.83 -7.64
C VAL A 14 23.85 -2.39 -7.43
N VAL A 15 25.15 -2.16 -7.31
CA VAL A 15 25.73 -0.81 -7.27
C VAL A 15 25.46 -0.07 -8.57
N MET A 16 25.64 -0.70 -9.73
CA MET A 16 25.37 -0.10 -11.05
C MET A 16 23.88 0.20 -11.26
N GLU A 17 22.99 -0.52 -10.61
CA GLU A 17 21.53 -0.27 -10.62
C GLU A 17 21.14 0.96 -9.81
N GLY A 18 22.09 1.64 -9.15
CA GLY A 18 21.88 2.86 -8.39
C GLY A 18 21.37 2.62 -6.97
N ALA A 19 21.84 1.55 -6.32
CA ALA A 19 21.60 1.34 -4.89
C ALA A 19 22.12 2.54 -4.08
N TYR A 20 21.34 3.00 -3.09
CA TYR A 20 21.82 4.04 -2.18
C TYR A 20 22.83 3.52 -1.15
N ALA A 21 22.78 2.21 -0.86
CA ALA A 21 23.74 1.57 -0.01
C ALA A 21 25.09 1.51 -0.70
N THR A 22 26.14 1.75 0.07
CA THR A 22 27.52 1.58 -0.40
C THR A 22 27.81 0.11 -0.72
N ARG A 23 28.83 -0.13 -1.51
CA ARG A 23 29.28 -1.50 -1.83
C ARG A 23 29.58 -2.31 -0.56
N GLU A 24 30.17 -1.69 0.43
CA GLU A 24 30.50 -2.29 1.72
C GLU A 24 29.25 -2.68 2.52
N GLU A 25 28.24 -1.82 2.58
CA GLU A 25 26.96 -2.12 3.23
C GLU A 25 26.20 -3.26 2.52
N LEU A 26 26.21 -3.30 1.19
CA LEU A 26 25.63 -4.40 0.42
C LEU A 26 26.36 -5.73 0.71
N ILE A 27 27.70 -5.71 0.80
CA ILE A 27 28.49 -6.88 1.17
C ILE A 27 28.12 -7.35 2.57
N VAL A 28 28.05 -6.47 3.56
CA VAL A 28 27.68 -6.81 4.94
C VAL A 28 26.28 -7.44 4.98
N ALA A 29 25.29 -6.86 4.30
CA ALA A 29 23.92 -7.36 4.26
C ALA A 29 23.78 -8.75 3.63
N THR A 30 24.68 -9.10 2.69
CA THR A 30 24.56 -10.33 1.88
C THR A 30 25.62 -11.39 2.19
N LYS A 31 26.71 -11.04 2.88
CA LYS A 31 27.83 -11.96 3.12
C LYS A 31 27.41 -13.27 3.80
N LYS A 32 26.49 -13.19 4.77
CA LYS A 32 25.97 -14.37 5.46
C LYS A 32 25.31 -15.37 4.51
N MET A 33 24.68 -14.88 3.44
CA MET A 33 24.16 -15.70 2.37
C MET A 33 25.22 -16.53 1.66
N LEU A 34 26.34 -15.90 1.36
CA LEU A 34 27.47 -16.59 0.73
C LEU A 34 27.98 -17.73 1.62
N ASP A 35 28.01 -17.51 2.93
CA ASP A 35 28.40 -18.52 3.90
C ASP A 35 27.38 -19.67 3.98
N ILE A 36 26.07 -19.35 3.99
CA ILE A 36 24.98 -20.33 3.96
C ILE A 36 25.12 -21.22 2.72
N ILE A 37 25.30 -20.63 1.54
CA ILE A 37 25.42 -21.38 0.28
C ILE A 37 26.69 -22.25 0.27
N LYS A 38 27.82 -21.73 0.73
CA LYS A 38 29.08 -22.48 0.79
C LYS A 38 29.04 -23.68 1.72
N ASN A 39 28.31 -23.55 2.84
CA ASN A 39 28.19 -24.61 3.84
C ASN A 39 27.13 -25.67 3.51
N ASN A 40 26.26 -25.40 2.53
CA ASN A 40 25.13 -26.28 2.15
C ASN A 40 25.16 -26.59 0.64
N LYS A 41 26.31 -27.00 0.12
CA LYS A 41 26.53 -27.15 -1.34
C LYS A 41 25.60 -28.14 -2.04
N ASP A 42 25.07 -29.10 -1.30
CA ASP A 42 24.18 -30.16 -1.79
C ASP A 42 22.69 -29.82 -1.60
N ALA A 43 22.37 -28.63 -1.03
CA ALA A 43 21.01 -28.19 -0.84
C ALA A 43 20.30 -27.88 -2.18
N THR A 44 19.03 -28.22 -2.25
CA THR A 44 18.17 -27.85 -3.39
C THR A 44 17.88 -26.36 -3.39
N PRO A 45 17.43 -25.79 -4.51
CA PRO A 45 16.98 -24.40 -4.56
C PRO A 45 15.93 -24.05 -3.47
N GLU A 46 15.00 -24.93 -3.22
CA GLU A 46 13.95 -24.79 -2.18
C GLU A 46 14.57 -24.72 -0.78
N GLU A 47 15.48 -25.65 -0.46
CA GLU A 47 16.17 -25.69 0.83
C GLU A 47 17.04 -24.43 1.03
N PHE A 48 17.68 -23.92 -0.01
CA PHE A 48 18.41 -22.64 0.08
C PHE A 48 17.50 -21.49 0.43
N VAL A 49 16.32 -21.39 -0.19
CA VAL A 49 15.35 -20.33 0.11
C VAL A 49 14.90 -20.42 1.56
N GLU A 50 14.63 -21.63 2.06
CA GLU A 50 14.24 -21.84 3.45
C GLU A 50 15.34 -21.42 4.44
N LEU A 51 16.58 -21.83 4.22
CA LEU A 51 17.72 -21.46 5.06
C LEU A 51 17.89 -19.93 5.16
N VAL A 52 17.68 -19.24 4.05
CA VAL A 52 17.77 -17.78 4.01
C VAL A 52 16.63 -17.13 4.79
N ILE A 53 15.44 -17.67 4.64
CA ILE A 53 14.25 -17.16 5.35
C ILE A 53 14.40 -17.37 6.84
N ASP A 54 14.84 -18.53 7.28
CA ASP A 54 15.01 -18.86 8.69
C ASP A 54 16.01 -17.92 9.39
N ASP A 55 17.07 -17.53 8.67
CA ASP A 55 18.01 -16.53 9.17
C ASP A 55 17.38 -15.14 9.34
N ASN A 56 16.39 -14.78 8.53
CA ASN A 56 15.70 -13.49 8.64
C ASN A 56 14.51 -13.51 9.61
N ILE A 57 13.90 -14.66 9.87
CA ILE A 57 12.75 -14.79 10.76
C ILE A 57 13.08 -14.28 12.16
N SER A 58 14.21 -14.68 12.73
CA SER A 58 14.63 -14.23 14.05
C SER A 58 14.71 -12.70 14.16
N MET A 59 15.20 -12.04 13.11
CA MET A 59 15.30 -10.58 13.08
C MET A 59 13.92 -9.93 13.02
N LEU A 60 12.98 -10.47 12.23
CA LEU A 60 11.61 -9.96 12.14
C LEU A 60 10.86 -10.11 13.46
N GLU A 61 11.02 -11.23 14.14
CA GLU A 61 10.44 -11.47 15.46
C GLU A 61 11.00 -10.52 16.54
N ASP A 62 12.30 -10.24 16.52
CA ASP A 62 12.90 -9.30 17.45
C ASP A 62 12.39 -7.87 17.21
N ILE A 63 12.21 -7.47 15.95
CA ILE A 63 11.60 -6.20 15.62
C ILE A 63 10.16 -6.15 16.17
N ARG A 64 9.36 -7.19 15.93
CA ARG A 64 7.99 -7.27 16.41
C ARG A 64 7.88 -7.21 17.94
N LYS A 65 8.80 -7.83 18.66
CA LYS A 65 8.87 -7.77 20.13
C LYS A 65 9.22 -6.38 20.65
N ASN A 66 10.12 -5.70 19.96
CA ASN A 66 10.62 -4.38 20.38
C ASN A 66 9.68 -3.23 19.97
N TYR A 67 8.81 -3.46 19.03
CA TYR A 67 7.83 -2.49 18.52
C TYR A 67 6.40 -3.03 18.70
N PRO A 68 5.45 -2.21 19.19
CA PRO A 68 4.10 -2.69 19.52
C PRO A 68 3.25 -2.91 18.26
N VAL A 69 3.63 -3.88 17.45
CA VAL A 69 2.86 -4.32 16.30
C VAL A 69 2.19 -5.65 16.63
N PRO A 70 0.86 -5.66 16.87
CA PRO A 70 0.14 -6.87 17.27
C PRO A 70 0.25 -8.00 16.25
N GLY A 71 0.27 -7.66 14.97
CA GLY A 71 0.40 -8.64 13.91
C GLY A 71 0.89 -8.02 12.60
N TYR A 72 1.43 -8.84 11.73
CA TYR A 72 1.94 -8.43 10.44
C TYR A 72 1.86 -9.55 9.40
N THR A 73 1.92 -9.16 8.14
CA THR A 73 2.23 -10.04 7.03
C THR A 73 3.18 -9.32 6.08
N THR A 74 4.10 -10.06 5.52
CA THR A 74 4.99 -9.56 4.47
C THR A 74 5.03 -10.55 3.32
N GLY A 75 5.09 -10.04 2.11
CA GLY A 75 5.22 -10.82 0.89
C GLY A 75 6.36 -10.29 0.05
N ILE A 76 7.10 -11.21 -0.55
CA ILE A 76 8.22 -10.88 -1.43
C ILE A 76 8.19 -11.81 -2.63
N LYS A 77 8.19 -11.22 -3.82
CA LYS A 77 8.36 -11.95 -5.08
C LYS A 77 9.64 -11.52 -5.76
N VAL A 78 10.53 -12.46 -6.04
CA VAL A 78 11.79 -12.25 -6.75
C VAL A 78 11.98 -13.36 -7.78
N GLY A 79 11.79 -13.06 -9.05
CA GLY A 79 11.81 -14.09 -10.09
C GLY A 79 10.81 -15.20 -9.80
N ASN A 80 11.30 -16.44 -9.69
CA ASN A 80 10.45 -17.60 -9.37
C ASN A 80 10.30 -17.85 -7.85
N ILE A 81 10.88 -17.01 -7.00
CA ILE A 81 10.82 -17.15 -5.54
C ILE A 81 9.67 -16.29 -5.01
N ASN A 82 8.73 -16.91 -4.32
CA ASN A 82 7.59 -16.27 -3.67
C ASN A 82 7.60 -16.60 -2.19
N VAL A 83 7.81 -15.59 -1.35
CA VAL A 83 7.89 -15.72 0.10
C VAL A 83 6.75 -14.95 0.75
N LYS A 84 6.06 -15.60 1.67
CA LYS A 84 5.08 -14.98 2.56
C LYS A 84 5.39 -15.33 4.00
N LEU A 85 5.60 -14.30 4.82
CA LEU A 85 5.77 -14.42 6.26
C LEU A 85 4.62 -13.69 6.94
N PHE A 86 4.04 -14.29 7.98
CA PHE A 86 2.93 -13.70 8.72
C PHE A 86 3.03 -14.11 10.19
N GLY A 87 2.52 -13.27 11.07
CA GLY A 87 2.62 -13.58 12.50
C GLY A 87 1.87 -12.59 13.39
N GLY A 88 1.83 -12.93 14.68
CA GLY A 88 1.09 -12.18 15.68
C GLY A 88 -0.41 -12.38 15.57
N ASN A 89 -1.18 -11.33 15.87
CA ASN A 89 -2.63 -11.39 15.99
C ASN A 89 -3.33 -10.59 14.89
N ILE A 90 -4.47 -11.09 14.42
CA ILE A 90 -5.29 -10.40 13.42
C ILE A 90 -6.09 -9.26 14.06
N ASP A 91 -6.40 -9.35 15.33
CA ASP A 91 -7.23 -8.39 16.07
C ASP A 91 -6.89 -8.30 17.55
N SER A 92 -7.66 -7.50 18.27
CA SER A 92 -7.54 -7.30 19.71
C SER A 92 -8.05 -8.46 20.56
N PHE A 93 -8.67 -9.48 19.97
CA PHE A 93 -9.08 -10.72 20.64
C PHE A 93 -7.99 -11.80 20.60
N GLU A 94 -6.79 -11.42 20.17
CA GLU A 94 -5.63 -12.29 20.11
C GLU A 94 -5.79 -13.50 19.16
N ARG A 95 -6.74 -13.42 18.22
CA ARG A 95 -6.84 -14.42 17.15
C ARG A 95 -5.58 -14.36 16.28
N LYS A 96 -5.03 -15.53 15.97
CA LYS A 96 -3.78 -15.61 15.19
C LYS A 96 -3.95 -15.07 13.79
N MET A 97 -2.91 -14.39 13.30
CA MET A 97 -2.85 -13.87 11.93
C MET A 97 -2.89 -15.03 10.94
N PRO A 98 -3.89 -15.14 10.06
CA PRO A 98 -3.90 -16.12 8.98
C PRO A 98 -3.04 -15.64 7.81
N ASP A 99 -2.62 -16.56 6.95
CA ASP A 99 -1.83 -16.25 5.77
C ASP A 99 -2.57 -15.44 4.71
N ASN A 100 -3.91 -15.48 4.73
CA ASN A 100 -4.81 -14.77 3.84
C ASN A 100 -5.55 -13.60 4.52
N ALA A 101 -4.95 -13.01 5.55
CA ALA A 101 -5.52 -11.86 6.23
C ALA A 101 -5.78 -10.70 5.27
N LEU A 102 -6.88 -9.99 5.50
CA LEU A 102 -7.32 -8.85 4.72
C LEU A 102 -7.01 -7.54 5.47
N PHE A 103 -6.42 -6.60 4.77
CA PHE A 103 -6.01 -5.30 5.31
C PHE A 103 -6.69 -4.15 4.58
N ASP A 104 -7.20 -3.17 5.31
CA ASP A 104 -7.50 -1.86 4.74
C ASP A 104 -6.18 -1.19 4.32
N VAL A 105 -5.95 -1.10 3.05
CA VAL A 105 -4.68 -0.55 2.51
C VAL A 105 -4.71 0.96 2.36
N ALA A 106 -5.74 1.60 2.89
CA ALA A 106 -5.86 3.05 2.99
C ALA A 106 -5.44 3.75 1.68
N SER A 107 -4.46 4.63 1.76
CA SER A 107 -4.01 5.46 0.63
C SER A 107 -3.38 4.69 -0.55
N ILE A 108 -3.10 3.40 -0.43
CA ILE A 108 -2.76 2.58 -1.61
C ILE A 108 -3.96 2.51 -2.57
N THR A 109 -5.18 2.73 -2.08
CA THR A 109 -6.39 2.91 -2.91
C THR A 109 -6.20 3.95 -4.03
N LYS A 110 -5.45 5.02 -3.79
CA LYS A 110 -5.15 6.03 -4.80
C LYS A 110 -4.47 5.45 -6.04
N PHE A 111 -3.66 4.41 -5.83
CA PHE A 111 -3.01 3.71 -6.95
C PHE A 111 -4.03 2.95 -7.81
N TYR A 112 -5.04 2.33 -7.20
CA TYR A 112 -6.15 1.72 -7.95
C TYR A 112 -6.89 2.77 -8.79
N THR A 113 -7.18 3.93 -8.21
CA THR A 113 -7.82 5.05 -8.92
C THR A 113 -7.00 5.51 -10.12
N GLN A 114 -5.69 5.61 -9.97
CA GLN A 114 -4.81 6.01 -11.06
C GLN A 114 -4.70 4.94 -12.15
N ILE A 115 -4.63 3.66 -11.78
CA ILE A 115 -4.69 2.56 -12.76
C ILE A 115 -5.92 2.72 -13.65
N ILE A 116 -7.09 3.00 -13.05
CA ILE A 116 -8.33 3.20 -13.80
C ILE A 116 -8.21 4.43 -14.70
N ALA A 117 -7.78 5.58 -14.16
CA ALA A 117 -7.63 6.82 -14.92
C ALA A 117 -6.71 6.64 -16.13
N TYR A 118 -5.58 5.94 -15.98
CA TYR A 118 -4.67 5.67 -17.10
C TYR A 118 -5.28 4.75 -18.15
N ASN A 119 -6.09 3.79 -17.77
CA ASN A 119 -6.80 2.95 -18.75
C ASN A 119 -7.85 3.77 -19.50
N LEU A 120 -8.58 4.67 -18.84
CA LEU A 120 -9.52 5.58 -19.49
C LEU A 120 -8.84 6.57 -20.44
N ILE A 121 -7.64 7.06 -20.08
CA ILE A 121 -6.80 7.87 -20.99
C ILE A 121 -6.38 7.05 -22.21
N LYS A 122 -5.96 5.80 -22.02
CA LYS A 122 -5.62 4.89 -23.11
C LYS A 122 -6.82 4.61 -24.03
N GLU A 123 -8.02 4.52 -23.47
CA GLU A 123 -9.27 4.34 -24.20
C GLU A 123 -9.77 5.63 -24.90
N GLY A 124 -9.11 6.77 -24.63
CA GLY A 124 -9.41 8.05 -25.26
C GLY A 124 -10.63 8.78 -24.68
N LEU A 125 -11.11 8.38 -23.48
CA LEU A 125 -12.24 9.07 -22.85
C LEU A 125 -11.86 10.48 -22.39
N PHE A 126 -10.62 10.68 -21.99
CA PHE A 126 -9.99 11.96 -21.71
C PHE A 126 -8.48 11.85 -21.86
N SER A 127 -7.75 12.95 -21.72
CA SER A 127 -6.29 12.98 -21.78
C SER A 127 -5.70 13.65 -20.54
N PHE A 128 -4.40 13.60 -20.39
CA PHE A 128 -3.71 14.35 -19.32
C PHE A 128 -3.98 15.85 -19.38
N ASN A 129 -4.16 16.41 -20.59
CA ASN A 129 -4.41 17.85 -20.79
C ASN A 129 -5.90 18.22 -20.78
N THR A 130 -6.80 17.27 -20.64
CA THR A 130 -8.23 17.52 -20.54
C THR A 130 -8.51 18.30 -19.24
N LYS A 131 -9.28 19.37 -19.34
CA LYS A 131 -9.66 20.19 -18.19
C LYS A 131 -10.83 19.54 -17.43
N ILE A 132 -10.85 19.74 -16.12
CA ILE A 132 -11.92 19.21 -15.26
C ILE A 132 -13.29 19.67 -15.75
N LYS A 133 -13.46 20.95 -16.09
CA LYS A 133 -14.72 21.52 -16.58
C LYS A 133 -15.25 20.90 -17.88
N ASP A 134 -14.38 20.31 -18.69
CA ASP A 134 -14.76 19.64 -19.93
C ASP A 134 -15.38 18.26 -19.64
N LEU A 135 -15.20 17.73 -18.45
CA LEU A 135 -15.72 16.44 -18.00
C LEU A 135 -16.87 16.58 -17.00
N ASP A 136 -16.79 17.57 -16.11
CA ASP A 136 -17.79 17.80 -15.08
C ASP A 136 -17.84 19.28 -14.65
N ASP A 137 -18.94 19.94 -14.96
CA ASP A 137 -19.20 21.36 -14.70
C ASP A 137 -19.52 21.67 -13.22
N ARG A 138 -19.73 20.66 -12.39
CA ARG A 138 -19.96 20.85 -10.95
C ARG A 138 -18.73 21.36 -10.22
N PHE A 139 -17.52 21.12 -10.74
CA PHE A 139 -16.26 21.55 -10.17
C PHE A 139 -15.85 22.96 -10.63
N ILE A 140 -16.67 23.97 -10.33
CA ILE A 140 -16.55 25.34 -10.87
C ILE A 140 -15.20 25.96 -10.56
N ASN A 141 -14.72 25.88 -9.30
CA ASN A 141 -13.54 26.61 -8.84
C ASN A 141 -12.21 25.97 -9.27
N VAL A 142 -12.26 24.71 -9.70
CA VAL A 142 -11.08 23.93 -10.13
C VAL A 142 -11.17 23.51 -11.59
N GLY A 143 -12.17 23.99 -12.31
CA GLY A 143 -12.50 23.57 -13.67
C GLY A 143 -11.39 23.78 -14.70
N ASP A 144 -10.49 24.74 -14.50
CA ASP A 144 -9.36 25.02 -15.41
C ASP A 144 -8.13 24.14 -15.18
N LEU A 145 -8.09 23.36 -14.09
CA LEU A 145 -7.04 22.38 -13.86
C LEU A 145 -7.15 21.24 -14.86
N THR A 146 -5.99 20.68 -15.21
CA THR A 146 -5.91 19.50 -16.05
C THR A 146 -5.93 18.22 -15.22
N ILE A 147 -6.28 17.12 -15.85
CA ILE A 147 -6.18 15.79 -15.24
C ILE A 147 -4.75 15.51 -14.75
N ASN A 148 -3.73 15.99 -15.48
CA ASN A 148 -2.35 15.85 -15.06
C ASN A 148 -2.04 16.56 -13.74
N ASP A 149 -2.54 17.79 -13.56
CA ASP A 149 -2.31 18.57 -12.33
C ASP A 149 -2.83 17.83 -11.09
N VAL A 150 -3.91 17.09 -11.26
CA VAL A 150 -4.53 16.31 -10.17
C VAL A 150 -3.82 14.99 -9.95
N LEU A 151 -3.56 14.21 -11.01
CA LEU A 151 -2.94 12.89 -10.93
C LEU A 151 -1.50 12.92 -10.42
N THR A 152 -0.78 14.02 -10.63
CA THR A 152 0.61 14.19 -10.21
C THR A 152 0.76 14.85 -8.83
N PHE A 153 -0.35 15.15 -8.15
CA PHE A 153 -0.34 15.86 -6.86
C PHE A 153 0.38 17.20 -6.91
N THR A 154 0.26 17.92 -8.02
CA THR A 154 0.86 19.26 -8.15
C THR A 154 -0.12 20.38 -7.88
N THR A 155 -1.25 20.07 -7.27
CA THR A 155 -2.27 21.04 -6.87
C THR A 155 -2.55 20.95 -5.38
N HIS A 156 -2.50 22.08 -4.70
CA HIS A 156 -2.97 22.22 -3.32
C HIS A 156 -4.44 22.63 -3.33
N PHE A 157 -5.28 21.75 -2.79
CA PHE A 157 -6.72 21.94 -2.66
C PHE A 157 -7.13 22.35 -1.26
N GLN A 158 -8.21 23.14 -1.18
CA GLN A 158 -8.85 23.48 0.08
C GLN A 158 -10.38 23.41 -0.05
N THR A 159 -11.03 22.67 0.83
CA THR A 159 -12.48 22.62 0.94
C THR A 159 -12.99 23.64 1.97
N ASN A 160 -14.26 24.03 1.85
CA ASN A 160 -14.93 24.85 2.85
C ASN A 160 -15.35 23.98 4.03
N GLY A 161 -14.47 23.84 5.01
CA GLY A 161 -14.59 22.92 6.13
C GLY A 161 -14.18 21.48 5.75
N ARG A 162 -14.41 20.54 6.65
CA ARG A 162 -14.05 19.13 6.45
C ARG A 162 -15.19 18.35 5.80
N ILE A 163 -14.87 17.45 4.88
CA ILE A 163 -15.84 16.55 4.23
C ILE A 163 -16.49 15.63 5.25
N ASN A 164 -15.71 15.05 6.16
CA ASN A 164 -16.19 14.13 7.19
C ASN A 164 -17.00 14.79 8.33
N ASP A 165 -17.10 16.11 8.33
CA ASP A 165 -17.95 16.86 9.27
C ASP A 165 -19.38 17.05 8.74
N ARG A 166 -19.70 16.56 7.54
CA ARG A 166 -21.02 16.69 6.92
C ARG A 166 -21.98 15.62 7.41
N PHE A 167 -23.26 15.98 7.48
CA PHE A 167 -24.30 15.12 8.06
C PHE A 167 -24.76 13.99 7.11
N ASN A 168 -24.58 14.16 5.83
CA ASN A 168 -24.99 13.18 4.82
C ASN A 168 -24.10 13.24 3.58
N VAL A 169 -24.25 12.24 2.72
CA VAL A 169 -23.43 12.08 1.49
C VAL A 169 -23.59 13.26 0.54
N LYS A 170 -24.81 13.81 0.42
CA LYS A 170 -25.06 14.96 -0.45
C LYS A 170 -24.25 16.18 0.00
N ASP A 171 -24.30 16.52 1.27
CA ASP A 171 -23.57 17.67 1.83
C ASP A 171 -22.05 17.46 1.74
N ALA A 172 -21.59 16.21 1.87
CA ALA A 172 -20.18 15.86 1.69
C ALA A 172 -19.74 16.03 0.22
N LEU A 173 -20.55 15.62 -0.73
CA LEU A 173 -20.31 15.84 -2.17
C LEU A 173 -20.39 17.33 -2.52
N ASP A 174 -21.35 18.09 -2.02
CA ASP A 174 -21.44 19.54 -2.22
C ASP A 174 -20.19 20.25 -1.68
N CYS A 175 -19.65 19.78 -0.55
CA CYS A 175 -18.37 20.26 -0.01
C CYS A 175 -17.20 19.96 -0.94
N LEU A 176 -17.17 18.76 -1.54
CA LEU A 176 -16.14 18.39 -2.51
C LEU A 176 -16.25 19.19 -3.81
N TYR A 177 -17.44 19.38 -4.36
CA TYR A 177 -17.65 20.18 -5.59
C TYR A 177 -17.30 21.66 -5.37
N GLY A 178 -17.44 22.17 -4.15
CA GLY A 178 -17.05 23.53 -3.77
C GLY A 178 -15.57 23.71 -3.44
N VAL A 179 -14.71 22.73 -3.76
CA VAL A 179 -13.28 22.79 -3.49
C VAL A 179 -12.60 23.95 -4.25
N ASN A 180 -11.60 24.58 -3.61
CA ASN A 180 -10.80 25.66 -4.19
C ASN A 180 -9.35 25.24 -4.41
N VAL A 181 -8.69 25.95 -5.34
CA VAL A 181 -7.24 25.86 -5.56
C VAL A 181 -6.54 26.86 -4.66
N VAL A 182 -5.53 26.43 -3.93
CA VAL A 182 -4.62 27.30 -3.16
C VAL A 182 -3.35 27.57 -3.95
N GLU A 183 -2.77 26.54 -4.55
CA GLU A 183 -1.52 26.63 -5.30
C GLU A 183 -1.46 25.52 -6.36
N VAL A 184 -0.83 25.80 -7.51
CA VAL A 184 -0.55 24.85 -8.58
C VAL A 184 0.94 24.83 -8.88
N GLY A 185 1.45 23.67 -9.34
CA GLY A 185 2.84 23.52 -9.79
C GLY A 185 3.81 23.07 -8.70
N LYS A 186 3.34 22.94 -7.45
CA LYS A 186 4.13 22.35 -6.36
C LYS A 186 3.51 21.08 -5.86
N TYR A 187 4.33 20.09 -5.55
CA TYR A 187 3.86 18.86 -4.96
C TYR A 187 3.14 19.12 -3.63
N ASN A 188 1.90 18.69 -3.57
CA ASN A 188 1.05 18.72 -2.39
C ASN A 188 0.25 17.42 -2.32
N TYR A 189 0.70 16.50 -1.48
CA TYR A 189 -0.05 15.28 -1.26
C TYR A 189 -1.37 15.57 -0.56
N ASN A 190 -2.47 15.16 -1.17
CA ASN A 190 -3.81 15.33 -0.62
C ASN A 190 -4.76 14.23 -1.10
N ASP A 191 -5.86 14.06 -0.40
CA ASP A 191 -6.89 13.07 -0.74
C ASP A 191 -7.86 13.60 -1.80
N ILE A 192 -8.07 14.91 -1.82
CA ILE A 192 -9.10 15.60 -2.60
C ILE A 192 -8.91 15.36 -4.09
N GLY A 193 -7.67 15.38 -4.58
CA GLY A 193 -7.40 15.14 -5.99
C GLY A 193 -7.93 13.78 -6.47
N MET A 194 -7.75 12.73 -5.68
CA MET A 194 -8.25 11.40 -6.03
C MET A 194 -9.77 11.28 -5.90
N MET A 195 -10.39 12.04 -4.99
CA MET A 195 -11.86 12.15 -4.91
C MET A 195 -12.41 12.81 -6.18
N ILE A 196 -11.79 13.88 -6.65
CA ILE A 196 -12.15 14.56 -7.91
C ILE A 196 -12.02 13.57 -9.08
N ILE A 197 -10.87 12.91 -9.23
CA ILE A 197 -10.64 11.92 -10.32
C ILE A 197 -11.71 10.82 -10.31
N LYS A 198 -12.08 10.32 -9.14
CA LYS A 198 -13.15 9.32 -9.01
C LYS A 198 -14.49 9.85 -9.53
N GLU A 199 -14.91 11.05 -9.16
CA GLU A 199 -16.14 11.66 -9.63
C GLU A 199 -16.13 11.85 -11.17
N LEU A 200 -15.01 12.35 -11.72
CA LEU A 200 -14.85 12.51 -13.18
C LEU A 200 -14.94 11.17 -13.90
N MET A 201 -14.30 10.12 -13.38
CA MET A 201 -14.35 8.79 -14.00
C MET A 201 -15.78 8.23 -14.00
N GLU A 202 -16.52 8.35 -12.92
CA GLU A 202 -17.94 7.94 -12.87
C GLU A 202 -18.78 8.76 -13.85
N ARG A 203 -18.55 10.05 -13.95
CA ARG A 203 -19.28 10.96 -14.85
C ARG A 203 -19.10 10.60 -16.32
N VAL A 204 -17.85 10.36 -16.75
CA VAL A 204 -17.56 10.10 -18.17
C VAL A 204 -17.89 8.67 -18.61
N THR A 205 -17.88 7.73 -17.68
CA THR A 205 -18.13 6.31 -18.00
C THR A 205 -19.58 5.88 -17.74
N GLY A 206 -20.29 6.59 -16.86
CA GLY A 206 -21.60 6.15 -16.34
C GLY A 206 -21.53 4.93 -15.41
N LEU A 207 -20.32 4.48 -15.06
CA LEU A 207 -20.08 3.33 -14.18
C LEU A 207 -19.76 3.79 -12.77
N SER A 208 -20.22 3.05 -11.75
CA SER A 208 -19.80 3.30 -10.38
C SER A 208 -18.32 2.97 -10.19
N TYR A 209 -17.67 3.60 -9.21
CA TYR A 209 -16.27 3.33 -8.87
C TYR A 209 -16.03 1.85 -8.58
N LYS A 210 -16.97 1.18 -7.91
CA LYS A 210 -16.93 -0.28 -7.71
C LYS A 210 -16.85 -1.04 -9.03
N ALA A 211 -17.68 -0.68 -10.00
CA ALA A 211 -17.69 -1.30 -11.32
C ALA A 211 -16.39 -1.02 -12.09
N LEU A 212 -15.83 0.18 -11.92
CA LEU A 212 -14.54 0.55 -12.51
C LEU A 212 -13.39 -0.26 -11.93
N VAL A 213 -13.33 -0.42 -10.60
CA VAL A 213 -12.33 -1.29 -9.94
C VAL A 213 -12.46 -2.73 -10.43
N SER A 214 -13.69 -3.26 -10.52
CA SER A 214 -13.95 -4.61 -11.06
C SER A 214 -13.42 -4.74 -12.48
N LYS A 215 -13.88 -3.89 -13.38
CA LYS A 215 -13.56 -3.95 -14.82
C LYS A 215 -12.06 -3.85 -15.11
N TYR A 216 -11.37 -2.89 -14.47
CA TYR A 216 -9.99 -2.56 -14.83
C TYR A 216 -8.94 -3.27 -13.99
N ILE A 217 -9.31 -3.79 -12.82
CA ILE A 217 -8.36 -4.35 -11.87
C ILE A 217 -8.79 -5.74 -11.39
N THR A 218 -9.83 -5.88 -10.57
CA THR A 218 -10.07 -7.15 -9.88
C THR A 218 -10.46 -8.28 -10.81
N ASP A 219 -11.37 -8.06 -11.75
CA ASP A 219 -11.77 -9.10 -12.70
C ASP A 219 -10.69 -9.32 -13.76
N LYS A 220 -10.10 -8.22 -14.26
CA LYS A 220 -9.03 -8.27 -15.26
C LYS A 220 -7.83 -9.09 -14.78
N LEU A 221 -7.43 -8.90 -13.52
CA LEU A 221 -6.28 -9.57 -12.91
C LEU A 221 -6.66 -10.82 -12.12
N ASN A 222 -7.94 -11.15 -12.03
CA ASN A 222 -8.43 -12.24 -11.21
C ASN A 222 -7.95 -12.15 -9.74
N LEU A 223 -8.12 -10.94 -9.14
CA LEU A 223 -7.85 -10.71 -7.72
C LEU A 223 -9.05 -11.17 -6.90
N LYS A 224 -8.88 -12.19 -6.09
CA LYS A 224 -9.97 -12.84 -5.35
C LYS A 224 -10.19 -12.28 -3.95
N GLU A 225 -9.20 -11.59 -3.44
CA GLU A 225 -9.14 -11.09 -2.08
C GLU A 225 -9.00 -9.56 -2.03
N THR A 226 -9.52 -8.87 -3.05
CA THR A 226 -9.54 -7.40 -3.14
C THR A 226 -10.97 -6.89 -3.20
N PHE A 227 -11.35 -6.07 -2.22
CA PHE A 227 -12.72 -5.66 -2.01
C PHE A 227 -12.84 -4.16 -1.70
N LEU A 228 -13.96 -3.57 -2.11
CA LEU A 228 -14.47 -2.30 -1.59
C LEU A 228 -15.48 -2.53 -0.46
N ILE A 229 -16.20 -3.65 -0.51
CA ILE A 229 -17.04 -4.17 0.56
C ILE A 229 -16.68 -5.65 0.72
N VAL A 230 -16.18 -6.02 1.87
CA VAL A 230 -15.79 -7.41 2.16
C VAL A 230 -17.05 -8.26 2.31
N PRO A 231 -17.14 -9.41 1.62
CA PRO A 231 -18.22 -10.36 1.80
C PRO A 231 -18.31 -10.86 3.25
N GLU A 232 -19.52 -11.10 3.74
CA GLU A 232 -19.78 -11.49 5.14
C GLU A 232 -18.96 -12.72 5.56
N ASN A 233 -18.89 -13.71 4.70
CA ASN A 233 -18.13 -14.95 4.95
C ASN A 233 -16.61 -14.75 5.04
N LYS A 234 -16.09 -13.56 4.71
CA LYS A 234 -14.66 -13.20 4.80
C LYS A 234 -14.36 -12.14 5.88
N LEU A 235 -15.36 -11.62 6.58
CA LEU A 235 -15.15 -10.62 7.63
C LEU A 235 -14.20 -11.09 8.73
N HIS A 236 -14.18 -12.40 9.01
CA HIS A 236 -13.28 -12.98 9.99
C HIS A 236 -11.78 -12.92 9.61
N LEU A 237 -11.48 -12.61 8.34
CA LEU A 237 -10.11 -12.42 7.83
C LEU A 237 -9.66 -10.97 7.87
N VAL A 238 -10.55 -10.04 8.15
CA VAL A 238 -10.21 -8.60 8.15
C VAL A 238 -9.45 -8.26 9.42
N THR A 239 -8.32 -7.58 9.26
CA THR A 239 -7.51 -7.12 10.39
C THR A 239 -8.23 -6.06 11.20
N GLY A 240 -7.96 -6.01 12.50
CA GLY A 240 -8.68 -5.21 13.48
C GLY A 240 -8.54 -3.69 13.34
N THR A 241 -8.76 -3.15 12.14
CA THR A 241 -8.99 -1.72 11.96
C THR A 241 -10.40 -1.35 12.42
N PRO A 242 -10.67 -0.09 12.77
CA PRO A 242 -11.95 0.31 13.39
C PRO A 242 -13.21 -0.17 12.71
N ASN A 243 -13.33 -0.13 11.41
CA ASN A 243 -14.54 -0.59 10.70
C ASN A 243 -14.39 -1.99 10.06
N ALA A 244 -13.27 -2.64 10.29
CA ALA A 244 -12.92 -3.89 9.64
C ALA A 244 -13.94 -5.01 9.87
N TYR A 245 -14.45 -5.13 11.08
CA TYR A 245 -15.42 -6.17 11.44
C TYR A 245 -16.76 -6.10 10.68
N LYS A 246 -17.08 -4.92 10.10
CA LYS A 246 -18.23 -4.74 9.20
C LYS A 246 -17.85 -4.82 7.72
N GLY A 247 -16.58 -5.09 7.41
CA GLY A 247 -16.07 -4.97 6.05
C GLY A 247 -16.11 -3.56 5.49
N GLY A 248 -16.23 -2.57 6.39
CA GLY A 248 -16.39 -1.17 6.05
C GLY A 248 -15.07 -0.41 5.99
N ILE A 249 -15.14 0.75 5.38
CA ILE A 249 -14.02 1.66 5.19
C ILE A 249 -13.64 2.32 6.49
N ASN A 250 -12.35 2.40 6.76
CA ASN A 250 -11.83 3.05 7.95
C ASN A 250 -11.65 4.57 7.80
N ASP A 251 -11.51 5.06 6.58
CA ASP A 251 -11.34 6.48 6.30
C ASP A 251 -12.65 7.26 6.42
N SER A 252 -12.65 8.29 7.27
CA SER A 252 -13.85 9.05 7.57
C SER A 252 -14.35 9.94 6.43
N ASN A 253 -13.47 10.44 5.57
CA ASN A 253 -13.87 11.18 4.38
C ASN A 253 -14.49 10.25 3.34
N ALA A 254 -13.90 9.07 3.16
CA ALA A 254 -14.46 8.05 2.27
C ALA A 254 -15.84 7.61 2.73
N GLU A 255 -16.03 7.42 4.03
CA GLU A 255 -17.32 7.08 4.60
C GLU A 255 -18.37 8.19 4.39
N ALA A 256 -18.00 9.45 4.65
CA ALA A 256 -18.88 10.59 4.43
C ALA A 256 -19.32 10.73 2.97
N LEU A 257 -18.47 10.33 2.03
CA LEU A 257 -18.75 10.30 0.58
C LEU A 257 -19.48 9.03 0.12
N GLY A 258 -20.03 8.23 1.02
CA GLY A 258 -20.83 7.04 0.70
C GLY A 258 -20.00 5.77 0.47
N GLY A 259 -18.73 5.77 0.86
CA GLY A 259 -17.90 4.57 0.90
C GLY A 259 -16.98 4.35 -0.30
N TYR A 260 -17.13 5.10 -1.37
CA TYR A 260 -16.31 4.94 -2.59
C TYR A 260 -15.73 6.28 -3.02
N SER A 261 -14.56 6.60 -2.55
CA SER A 261 -14.04 7.96 -2.67
C SER A 261 -12.77 8.10 -3.52
N GLY A 262 -12.21 7.00 -4.00
CA GLY A 262 -11.02 6.99 -4.85
C GLY A 262 -9.69 7.19 -4.12
N HIS A 263 -9.68 7.70 -2.90
CA HIS A 263 -8.45 7.93 -2.13
C HIS A 263 -8.19 6.88 -1.04
N ALA A 264 -9.22 6.20 -0.57
CA ALA A 264 -9.18 5.17 0.47
C ALA A 264 -10.34 4.18 0.31
N GLY A 265 -10.25 3.00 0.95
CA GLY A 265 -11.35 2.04 1.07
C GLY A 265 -11.14 0.71 0.37
N ILE A 266 -10.01 0.46 -0.24
CA ILE A 266 -9.65 -0.88 -0.70
C ILE A 266 -9.22 -1.72 0.49
N ILE A 267 -9.81 -2.92 0.59
CA ILE A 267 -9.43 -3.97 1.54
C ILE A 267 -8.90 -5.14 0.71
N THR A 268 -7.69 -5.60 0.98
CA THR A 268 -7.04 -6.61 0.14
C THR A 268 -6.06 -7.47 0.92
N SER A 269 -5.67 -8.59 0.32
CA SER A 269 -4.67 -9.50 0.84
C SER A 269 -3.25 -9.16 0.35
N ASN A 270 -2.28 -9.74 1.02
CA ASN A 270 -0.89 -9.72 0.60
C ASN A 270 -0.71 -10.28 -0.82
N ASP A 271 -1.31 -11.45 -1.10
CA ASP A 271 -1.17 -12.14 -2.39
C ASP A 271 -1.70 -11.30 -3.56
N ASP A 272 -2.85 -10.67 -3.38
CA ASP A 272 -3.43 -9.80 -4.41
C ASP A 272 -2.60 -8.54 -4.65
N LEU A 273 -2.00 -7.96 -3.59
CA LEU A 273 -1.08 -6.83 -3.74
C LEU A 273 0.20 -7.22 -4.48
N ILE A 274 0.78 -8.37 -4.18
CA ILE A 274 1.95 -8.89 -4.90
C ILE A 274 1.61 -9.09 -6.37
N LYS A 275 0.48 -9.73 -6.67
CA LYS A 275 0.02 -9.94 -8.04
C LYS A 275 -0.21 -8.62 -8.78
N LEU A 276 -0.87 -7.66 -8.14
CA LEU A 276 -1.03 -6.31 -8.70
C LEU A 276 0.32 -5.68 -9.05
N GLY A 277 1.29 -5.76 -8.16
CA GLY A 277 2.63 -5.22 -8.39
C GLY A 277 3.37 -5.87 -9.56
N GLU A 278 3.29 -7.19 -9.70
CA GLU A 278 3.85 -7.93 -10.84
C GLU A 278 3.20 -7.49 -12.15
N GLU A 279 1.88 -7.39 -12.19
CA GLU A 279 1.13 -7.00 -13.39
C GLU A 279 1.39 -5.54 -13.81
N VAL A 280 1.66 -4.66 -12.85
CA VAL A 280 2.13 -3.29 -13.14
C VAL A 280 3.53 -3.32 -13.78
N THR A 281 4.44 -4.12 -13.23
CA THR A 281 5.81 -4.25 -13.76
C THR A 281 5.81 -4.83 -15.17
N ASN A 282 4.92 -5.78 -15.45
CA ASN A 282 4.76 -6.40 -16.75
C ASN A 282 4.06 -5.49 -17.79
N GLY A 283 3.55 -4.32 -17.38
CA GLY A 283 2.83 -3.39 -18.24
C GLY A 283 1.41 -3.82 -18.60
N ASN A 284 0.87 -4.82 -17.90
CA ASN A 284 -0.46 -5.38 -18.19
C ASN A 284 -1.59 -4.51 -17.63
N VAL A 285 -1.30 -3.68 -16.64
CA VAL A 285 -2.28 -2.86 -15.91
C VAL A 285 -2.23 -1.41 -16.34
N ILE A 286 -1.01 -0.86 -16.44
CA ILE A 286 -0.75 0.50 -16.93
C ILE A 286 0.29 0.41 -18.05
N PRO A 287 0.04 1.00 -19.21
CA PRO A 287 1.06 1.09 -20.25
C PRO A 287 2.30 1.83 -19.75
N ASN A 288 3.47 1.26 -19.97
CA ASN A 288 4.73 1.80 -19.47
C ASN A 288 4.99 3.25 -19.95
N GLU A 289 4.54 3.60 -21.15
CA GLU A 289 4.66 4.95 -21.71
C GLU A 289 3.85 5.97 -20.90
N LEU A 290 2.62 5.62 -20.54
CA LEU A 290 1.77 6.49 -19.73
C LEU A 290 2.32 6.63 -18.31
N LEU A 291 2.76 5.52 -17.74
CA LEU A 291 3.40 5.52 -16.44
C LEU A 291 4.64 6.41 -16.42
N LYS A 292 5.47 6.33 -17.46
CA LYS A 292 6.67 7.15 -17.61
C LYS A 292 6.37 8.66 -17.58
N ASN A 293 5.34 9.08 -18.28
CA ASN A 293 5.02 10.49 -18.42
C ASN A 293 4.32 11.05 -17.18
N ALA A 294 3.39 10.32 -16.61
CA ALA A 294 2.57 10.80 -15.52
C ALA A 294 3.31 10.86 -14.18
N TYR A 295 4.19 9.89 -13.90
CA TYR A 295 4.84 9.82 -12.60
C TYR A 295 6.14 10.60 -12.50
N THR A 296 6.77 10.97 -13.59
CA THR A 296 8.10 11.61 -13.54
C THR A 296 8.07 12.94 -12.80
N GLU A 297 7.06 13.76 -12.99
CA GLU A 297 6.94 15.06 -12.32
C GLU A 297 6.45 14.90 -10.87
N GLY A 298 5.43 14.09 -10.62
CA GLY A 298 4.95 13.81 -9.27
C GLY A 298 6.00 13.10 -8.41
N ALA A 299 6.77 12.18 -8.99
CA ALA A 299 7.84 11.49 -8.29
C ALA A 299 9.02 12.42 -7.93
N LYS A 300 9.36 13.37 -8.76
CA LYS A 300 10.37 14.39 -8.42
C LYS A 300 9.93 15.26 -7.26
N ALA A 301 8.65 15.53 -7.14
CA ALA A 301 8.08 16.30 -6.05
C ALA A 301 7.95 15.49 -4.76
N ALA A 302 7.75 14.18 -4.84
CA ALA A 302 7.64 13.26 -3.71
C ALA A 302 9.00 12.94 -3.07
N ARG A 303 9.83 13.92 -2.84
CA ARG A 303 11.21 13.77 -2.35
C ARG A 303 11.36 13.16 -0.95
N GLY A 304 10.28 12.87 -0.26
CA GLY A 304 10.33 12.18 1.03
C GLY A 304 10.48 10.67 0.90
N VAL A 305 10.38 10.13 -0.30
CA VAL A 305 10.45 8.70 -0.55
C VAL A 305 11.79 8.37 -1.18
N MET A 306 12.69 7.89 -0.38
CA MET A 306 13.98 7.43 -0.86
C MET A 306 13.92 5.94 -1.02
N GLY A 307 13.55 5.47 -2.19
CA GLY A 307 13.66 4.07 -2.50
C GLY A 307 14.74 3.88 -3.52
N ASN A 308 15.65 3.03 -3.23
CA ASN A 308 16.21 2.21 -4.30
C ASN A 308 15.36 0.93 -4.38
N THR A 309 15.71 0.04 -5.26
CA THR A 309 15.06 -1.26 -5.41
C THR A 309 15.07 -2.11 -4.13
N TYR A 310 15.72 -1.64 -3.04
CA TYR A 310 16.00 -2.42 -1.86
C TYR A 310 15.60 -1.76 -0.57
N THR A 311 15.47 -0.45 -0.53
CA THR A 311 15.08 0.28 0.67
C THR A 311 13.67 0.79 0.51
N ALA A 312 12.81 0.31 1.31
CA ALA A 312 11.53 0.93 1.55
C ALA A 312 11.77 2.15 2.41
N HIS A 313 11.47 3.19 2.21
CA HIS A 313 11.33 4.43 2.15
C HIS A 313 10.99 5.18 3.29
N LYS A 314 11.31 6.37 3.29
CA LYS A 314 11.05 7.36 4.30
C LYS A 314 9.81 8.16 4.03
N GLU A 315 9.07 8.36 5.12
CA GLU A 315 8.04 9.36 5.31
C GLU A 315 6.88 9.37 4.31
N GLY A 316 5.83 8.81 4.80
CA GLY A 316 4.49 8.68 4.34
C GLY A 316 3.98 9.65 3.39
N THR A 317 4.11 9.41 2.13
CA THR A 317 3.16 9.92 1.18
C THR A 317 3.00 8.91 0.08
N SER A 318 1.81 8.47 -0.05
CA SER A 318 1.34 7.59 -1.06
C SER A 318 1.64 8.14 -2.40
N MET A 319 2.02 7.47 -3.25
CA MET A 319 2.42 7.57 -4.59
C MET A 319 3.84 7.78 -4.77
N GLY A 320 4.32 6.76 -5.04
CA GLY A 320 5.32 6.36 -5.89
C GLY A 320 6.46 7.30 -6.04
N TYR A 321 7.45 7.07 -5.26
CA TYR A 321 8.78 7.37 -5.75
C TYR A 321 9.07 6.44 -6.91
N VAL A 322 9.50 7.03 -8.01
CA VAL A 322 9.99 6.29 -9.16
C VAL A 322 11.48 6.48 -9.25
N SER A 323 12.26 5.45 -8.94
CA SER A 323 13.65 5.44 -9.38
C SER A 323 13.71 4.95 -10.81
N THR A 324 14.42 5.66 -11.66
CA THR A 324 14.62 5.26 -13.06
C THR A 324 16.07 4.93 -13.27
N LEU A 325 16.37 3.69 -13.59
CA LEU A 325 17.61 3.32 -14.24
C LEU A 325 17.23 2.62 -15.55
N GLU A 326 17.68 3.13 -16.68
CA GLU A 326 17.46 2.51 -18.00
C GLU A 326 15.97 2.19 -18.30
N ASN A 327 15.03 3.11 -18.03
CA ASN A 327 13.59 2.90 -18.18
C ASN A 327 12.96 1.87 -17.22
N LYS A 328 13.68 1.30 -16.29
CA LYS A 328 13.17 0.45 -15.21
C LYS A 328 12.74 1.32 -14.03
N ARG A 329 11.66 0.96 -13.36
CA ARG A 329 11.06 1.79 -12.32
C ARG A 329 10.72 0.97 -11.09
N SER A 330 10.89 1.60 -9.94
CA SER A 330 10.38 1.10 -8.68
C SER A 330 9.37 2.08 -8.10
N PHE A 331 8.33 1.55 -7.49
CA PHE A 331 7.29 2.31 -6.82
C PHE A 331 7.21 1.89 -5.37
N VAL A 332 7.11 2.86 -4.49
CA VAL A 332 6.79 2.63 -3.08
C VAL A 332 5.47 3.31 -2.76
N LEU A 333 4.50 2.55 -2.31
CA LEU A 333 3.16 3.00 -1.97
C LEU A 333 2.93 2.74 -0.49
N GLN A 334 2.39 3.71 0.22
CA GLN A 334 2.14 3.61 1.64
C GLN A 334 0.70 3.94 1.99
N GLY A 335 0.08 3.09 2.78
CA GLY A 335 -1.23 3.32 3.37
C GLY A 335 -1.15 3.83 4.80
N SER A 336 -2.18 4.51 5.27
CA SER A 336 -2.26 5.06 6.63
C SER A 336 -2.32 4.00 7.72
N THR A 337 -2.68 2.77 7.39
CA THR A 337 -2.67 1.62 8.30
C THR A 337 -1.32 0.90 8.35
N ARG A 338 -0.26 1.59 7.99
CA ARG A 338 1.10 1.04 7.93
C ARG A 338 1.24 -0.11 6.93
N THR A 339 0.59 0.04 5.81
CA THR A 339 0.76 -0.84 4.66
C THR A 339 1.73 -0.22 3.69
N ILE A 340 2.70 -0.98 3.26
CA ILE A 340 3.66 -0.58 2.23
C ILE A 340 3.64 -1.62 1.12
N LEU A 341 3.53 -1.15 -0.10
CA LEU A 341 3.70 -1.93 -1.31
C LEU A 341 4.87 -1.34 -2.10
N THR A 342 5.88 -2.14 -2.35
CA THR A 342 7.01 -1.79 -3.21
C THR A 342 6.93 -2.59 -4.49
N ILE A 343 6.93 -1.91 -5.61
CA ILE A 343 6.89 -2.50 -6.95
C ILE A 343 8.17 -2.10 -7.69
N GLY A 344 8.93 -3.06 -8.12
CA GLY A 344 10.16 -2.77 -8.84
C GLY A 344 10.45 -3.75 -9.97
N PRO A 345 11.45 -3.45 -10.79
CA PRO A 345 11.78 -4.26 -11.96
C PRO A 345 12.31 -5.66 -11.59
N TYR A 346 12.74 -5.87 -10.36
CA TYR A 346 13.35 -7.13 -9.91
C TYR A 346 12.55 -7.83 -8.83
N SER A 347 11.67 -7.10 -8.13
CA SER A 347 10.90 -7.66 -7.02
C SER A 347 9.63 -6.86 -6.75
N THR A 348 8.64 -7.51 -6.18
CA THR A 348 7.49 -6.88 -5.54
C THR A 348 7.44 -7.33 -4.10
N SER A 349 7.22 -6.42 -3.17
CA SER A 349 7.10 -6.75 -1.75
C SER A 349 6.04 -5.92 -1.04
N THR A 350 5.54 -6.46 0.06
CA THR A 350 4.57 -5.81 0.93
C THR A 350 4.99 -5.91 2.38
N VAL A 351 4.59 -4.92 3.17
CA VAL A 351 4.57 -4.98 4.64
C VAL A 351 3.24 -4.46 5.09
N LEU A 352 2.48 -5.29 5.81
CA LEU A 352 1.15 -4.95 6.31
C LEU A 352 1.14 -5.16 7.82
N LEU A 353 0.89 -4.09 8.57
CA LEU A 353 0.93 -4.09 10.02
C LEU A 353 -0.47 -3.86 10.61
N ASN A 354 -0.75 -4.56 11.70
CA ASN A 354 -1.98 -4.41 12.44
C ASN A 354 -1.80 -3.36 13.56
N PRO A 355 -2.71 -2.38 13.69
CA PRO A 355 -2.63 -1.33 14.71
C PRO A 355 -2.88 -1.86 16.13
N ALA A 356 -2.44 -1.08 17.10
CA ALA A 356 -2.68 -1.34 18.51
C ALA A 356 -4.15 -1.14 18.90
N SER A 357 -4.60 -1.83 19.96
CA SER A 357 -5.96 -1.74 20.48
C SER A 357 -6.03 -0.91 21.77
N MET A 358 -7.21 -0.31 22.02
CA MET A 358 -7.53 0.47 23.22
C MET A 358 -8.71 -0.17 23.96
N SER A 359 -8.87 0.06 25.26
CA SER A 359 -10.04 -0.43 26.00
C SER A 359 -11.31 0.33 25.60
N ILE A 360 -12.46 -0.37 25.67
CA ILE A 360 -13.78 0.20 25.33
C ILE A 360 -14.11 1.41 26.19
N GLU A 361 -13.83 1.35 27.49
CA GLU A 361 -14.12 2.44 28.44
C GLU A 361 -13.42 3.73 28.03
N LYS A 362 -12.11 3.66 27.76
CA LYS A 362 -11.34 4.83 27.28
C LYS A 362 -11.83 5.34 25.95
N ALA A 363 -12.31 4.46 25.09
CA ALA A 363 -12.85 4.83 23.80
C ALA A 363 -14.18 5.57 23.91
N LEU A 364 -15.09 5.10 24.78
CA LEU A 364 -16.37 5.77 25.06
C LEU A 364 -16.17 7.14 25.71
N GLU A 365 -15.22 7.26 26.64
CA GLU A 365 -14.87 8.55 27.22
C GLU A 365 -14.32 9.53 26.17
N ALA A 366 -13.48 9.05 25.26
CA ALA A 366 -12.95 9.86 24.17
C ALA A 366 -14.05 10.31 23.20
N GLU A 367 -14.97 9.40 22.84
CA GLU A 367 -16.13 9.71 22.01
C GLU A 367 -17.01 10.82 22.63
N ALA A 368 -17.34 10.67 23.90
CA ALA A 368 -18.18 11.66 24.60
C ALA A 368 -17.53 13.06 24.57
N LYS A 369 -16.24 13.15 24.91
CA LYS A 369 -15.48 14.41 24.88
C LYS A 369 -15.39 15.02 23.48
N ILE A 370 -15.14 14.20 22.48
CA ILE A 370 -15.06 14.66 21.09
C ILE A 370 -16.42 15.16 20.62
N ASN A 371 -17.50 14.46 20.91
CA ASN A 371 -18.84 14.81 20.47
C ASN A 371 -19.37 16.07 21.18
N GLU A 372 -19.02 16.28 22.43
CA GLU A 372 -19.30 17.54 23.13
C GLU A 372 -18.64 18.72 22.38
N GLN A 373 -17.34 18.62 22.06
CA GLN A 373 -16.62 19.65 21.31
C GLN A 373 -17.17 19.86 19.89
N ARG A 374 -17.62 18.80 19.24
CA ARG A 374 -18.22 18.86 17.91
C ARG A 374 -19.59 19.54 17.95
N SER A 375 -20.41 19.21 18.94
CA SER A 375 -21.71 19.84 19.15
C SER A 375 -21.61 21.36 19.34
N LEU A 376 -20.63 21.82 20.12
CA LEU A 376 -20.38 23.27 20.33
C LEU A 376 -19.99 23.97 18.99
N LYS A 377 -19.52 23.26 18.00
CA LYS A 377 -19.16 23.76 16.68
C LYS A 377 -20.20 23.52 15.60
N GLY A 378 -21.39 22.97 15.98
CA GLY A 378 -22.42 22.59 15.01
C GLY A 378 -22.01 21.49 14.03
N LEU A 379 -21.08 20.64 14.42
CA LEU A 379 -20.58 19.52 13.59
C LEU A 379 -21.34 18.23 13.90
N ALA A 380 -21.47 17.37 12.90
CA ALA A 380 -22.06 16.04 13.05
C ALA A 380 -21.33 15.22 14.12
N PRO A 381 -22.03 14.42 14.94
CA PRO A 381 -21.39 13.57 15.92
C PRO A 381 -20.50 12.51 15.24
N LEU A 382 -19.36 12.24 15.86
CA LEU A 382 -18.51 11.11 15.48
C LEU A 382 -19.03 9.87 16.20
N SER A 383 -19.30 8.80 15.47
CA SER A 383 -19.68 7.52 16.08
C SER A 383 -18.48 6.57 16.09
N LEU A 384 -17.96 6.34 17.29
CA LEU A 384 -16.90 5.35 17.50
C LEU A 384 -17.46 3.92 17.63
N VAL A 385 -18.76 3.75 17.77
CA VAL A 385 -19.41 2.42 17.84
C VAL A 385 -19.06 1.56 16.64
N LYS A 386 -18.93 2.14 15.48
CA LYS A 386 -18.48 1.45 14.26
C LYS A 386 -17.00 1.03 14.26
N HIS A 387 -16.25 1.47 15.25
CA HIS A 387 -14.85 1.15 15.44
C HIS A 387 -14.61 0.06 16.48
N PHE A 388 -15.65 -0.51 17.05
CA PHE A 388 -15.52 -1.58 18.03
C PHE A 388 -15.30 -2.94 17.33
N ASN A 389 -14.46 -3.77 17.94
CA ASN A 389 -14.40 -5.19 17.61
C ASN A 389 -15.50 -5.92 18.38
N PHE A 390 -16.22 -6.78 17.69
CA PHE A 390 -17.26 -7.62 18.28
C PHE A 390 -16.75 -9.06 18.34
N ASP A 391 -17.16 -9.77 19.39
CA ASP A 391 -17.00 -11.21 19.46
C ASP A 391 -17.96 -11.91 18.47
N ARG A 392 -17.91 -13.26 18.45
CA ARG A 392 -18.75 -14.08 17.58
C ARG A 392 -20.25 -13.91 17.86
N ASP A 393 -20.61 -13.49 19.07
CA ASP A 393 -21.98 -13.30 19.54
C ASP A 393 -22.44 -11.84 19.36
N GLY A 394 -21.62 -11.01 18.74
CA GLY A 394 -21.92 -9.59 18.50
C GLY A 394 -21.76 -8.69 19.74
N LYS A 395 -21.10 -9.19 20.79
CA LYS A 395 -20.80 -8.41 21.99
C LYS A 395 -19.50 -7.65 21.83
N ILE A 396 -19.51 -6.38 22.24
CA ILE A 396 -18.31 -5.53 22.19
C ILE A 396 -17.36 -5.96 23.31
N GLU A 397 -16.18 -6.46 22.96
CA GLU A 397 -15.13 -6.82 23.92
C GLU A 397 -13.96 -5.87 23.91
N LYS A 398 -13.49 -5.46 22.75
CA LYS A 398 -12.35 -4.56 22.60
C LYS A 398 -12.59 -3.58 21.47
N PHE A 399 -11.87 -2.49 21.54
CA PHE A 399 -11.98 -1.40 20.61
C PHE A 399 -10.56 -1.00 20.15
N SER A 400 -10.39 -0.79 18.86
CA SER A 400 -9.17 -0.16 18.36
C SER A 400 -9.49 1.25 17.88
N LEU A 401 -9.01 2.25 18.59
CA LEU A 401 -9.03 3.62 18.12
C LEU A 401 -7.80 3.81 17.24
N ILE A 402 -8.03 4.00 15.97
CA ILE A 402 -6.99 4.53 15.11
C ILE A 402 -7.18 6.05 15.03
N ASP A 403 -6.68 6.75 16.01
CA ASP A 403 -6.13 8.05 15.70
C ASP A 403 -4.78 7.79 15.05
N VAL A 404 -4.77 7.83 13.73
CA VAL A 404 -3.60 7.59 12.89
C VAL A 404 -2.41 8.46 13.32
N ARG A 405 -2.65 9.58 13.99
CA ARG A 405 -1.62 10.52 14.44
C ARG A 405 -1.04 10.17 15.82
N GLN A 406 -1.77 9.45 16.68
CA GLN A 406 -1.38 9.23 18.07
C GLN A 406 -1.06 7.78 18.41
N MET A 407 -1.67 6.80 17.72
CA MET A 407 -1.57 5.39 18.07
C MET A 407 -0.72 4.58 17.11
N VAL A 408 -0.37 5.17 16.01
CA VAL A 408 0.51 4.48 15.09
C VAL A 408 1.92 4.63 15.62
N PRO A 409 2.62 3.52 15.83
CA PRO A 409 4.06 3.58 16.02
C PRO A 409 4.63 4.51 14.95
N SER A 410 5.48 5.43 15.34
CA SER A 410 6.07 6.41 14.44
C SER A 410 6.59 5.73 13.18
N VAL A 411 6.81 6.49 12.11
CA VAL A 411 7.49 5.99 10.89
C VAL A 411 8.71 5.13 11.23
N ARG A 412 9.40 5.48 12.31
CA ARG A 412 10.51 4.70 12.89
C ARG A 412 10.20 3.24 13.21
N THR A 413 8.94 2.86 13.39
CA THR A 413 8.56 1.44 13.62
C THR A 413 8.47 0.65 12.34
N LEU A 414 8.13 1.29 11.24
CA LEU A 414 8.11 0.64 9.93
C LEU A 414 9.51 0.49 9.33
N GLU A 415 10.38 1.47 9.56
CA GLU A 415 11.73 1.48 9.01
C GLU A 415 12.45 0.15 9.25
N PRO A 416 12.55 -0.38 10.51
CA PRO A 416 13.22 -1.65 10.73
C PRO A 416 12.59 -2.84 10.00
N MET A 417 11.26 -2.90 9.90
CA MET A 417 10.58 -3.96 9.14
C MET A 417 10.86 -3.86 7.64
N CYS A 418 10.88 -2.64 7.13
CA CYS A 418 11.20 -2.36 5.74
C CYS A 418 12.66 -2.62 5.42
N ASP A 419 13.57 -2.28 6.31
CA ASP A 419 15.00 -2.55 6.17
C ASP A 419 15.27 -4.06 6.14
N GLN A 420 14.62 -4.83 7.01
CA GLN A 420 14.74 -6.29 6.99
C GLN A 420 14.14 -6.90 5.72
N ASN A 421 13.02 -6.37 5.23
CA ASN A 421 12.48 -6.77 3.94
C ASN A 421 13.46 -6.45 2.79
N ALA A 422 14.08 -5.29 2.81
CA ALA A 422 15.07 -4.91 1.80
C ALA A 422 16.29 -5.85 1.81
N VAL A 423 16.79 -6.19 2.99
CA VAL A 423 17.87 -7.17 3.17
C VAL A 423 17.43 -8.55 2.63
N LEU A 424 16.23 -9.00 2.96
CA LEU A 424 15.71 -10.27 2.47
C LEU A 424 15.55 -10.28 0.94
N ILE A 425 15.02 -9.21 0.35
CA ILE A 425 14.93 -9.06 -1.11
C ILE A 425 16.32 -9.18 -1.75
N LEU A 426 17.31 -8.48 -1.21
CA LEU A 426 18.68 -8.50 -1.73
C LEU A 426 19.27 -9.92 -1.68
N ARG A 427 19.06 -10.62 -0.58
CA ARG A 427 19.50 -12.01 -0.39
C ARG A 427 18.80 -12.97 -1.35
N LEU A 428 17.49 -12.85 -1.52
CA LEU A 428 16.73 -13.68 -2.47
C LEU A 428 17.10 -13.39 -3.92
N ARG A 429 17.44 -12.14 -4.26
CA ARG A 429 17.98 -11.81 -5.59
C ARG A 429 19.33 -12.48 -5.86
N PHE A 430 20.23 -12.42 -4.89
CA PHE A 430 21.51 -13.14 -5.01
C PHE A 430 21.28 -14.64 -5.17
N LEU A 431 20.41 -15.22 -4.36
CA LEU A 431 20.07 -16.64 -4.47
C LEU A 431 19.47 -16.98 -5.85
N ASN A 432 18.62 -16.13 -6.40
CA ASN A 432 18.05 -16.31 -7.73
C ASN A 432 19.15 -16.32 -8.83
N GLU A 433 20.17 -15.48 -8.69
CA GLU A 433 21.33 -15.53 -9.59
C GLU A 433 22.11 -16.85 -9.43
N VAL A 434 22.31 -17.34 -8.20
CA VAL A 434 22.96 -18.62 -7.94
C VAL A 434 22.18 -19.80 -8.55
N ILE A 435 20.87 -19.82 -8.37
CA ILE A 435 19.99 -20.85 -8.94
C ILE A 435 20.08 -20.86 -10.46
N ARG A 436 20.05 -19.71 -11.10
CA ARG A 436 20.17 -19.56 -12.57
C ARG A 436 21.54 -19.96 -13.11
N GLU A 437 22.61 -19.77 -12.36
CA GLU A 437 23.95 -20.26 -12.74
C GLU A 437 24.04 -21.77 -12.56
N TYR A 438 23.32 -22.35 -11.63
CA TYR A 438 23.26 -23.80 -11.41
C TYR A 438 22.42 -24.49 -12.50
N ASP A 439 21.25 -23.96 -12.79
CA ASP A 439 20.34 -24.42 -13.84
C ASP A 439 19.74 -23.24 -14.59
N LYS A 440 20.25 -23.00 -15.80
CA LYS A 440 19.80 -21.88 -16.66
C LYS A 440 18.32 -22.01 -17.07
N ASN A 441 17.77 -23.19 -17.02
CA ASN A 441 16.39 -23.50 -17.39
C ASN A 441 15.47 -23.67 -16.18
N TYR A 442 15.97 -23.38 -14.97
CA TYR A 442 15.15 -23.48 -13.77
C TYR A 442 13.95 -22.54 -13.85
N SER A 443 12.77 -23.13 -13.97
CA SER A 443 11.50 -22.41 -14.13
C SER A 443 10.47 -22.74 -13.05
N LYS A 444 10.80 -23.68 -12.15
CA LYS A 444 9.90 -24.06 -11.06
C LYS A 444 9.71 -22.91 -10.09
N GLU A 445 8.47 -22.62 -9.72
CA GLU A 445 8.17 -21.64 -8.68
C GLU A 445 8.51 -22.22 -7.30
N ILE A 446 9.22 -21.43 -6.49
CA ILE A 446 9.55 -21.77 -5.11
C ILE A 446 8.62 -20.93 -4.22
N ILE A 447 7.71 -21.58 -3.54
CA ILE A 447 6.74 -20.91 -2.66
C ILE A 447 7.08 -21.29 -1.22
N VAL A 448 7.38 -20.28 -0.40
CA VAL A 448 7.59 -20.46 1.04
C VAL A 448 6.58 -19.61 1.81
N LYS A 449 5.79 -20.29 2.64
CA LYS A 449 4.87 -19.65 3.58
C LYS A 449 5.24 -20.09 5.00
N LYS A 450 5.58 -19.12 5.84
CA LYS A 450 5.91 -19.41 7.25
C LYS A 450 5.10 -18.50 8.17
N SER A 451 4.49 -19.12 9.19
CA SER A 451 3.98 -18.42 10.37
C SER A 451 5.12 -18.23 11.34
N ILE A 452 5.24 -17.03 11.88
CA ILE A 452 6.27 -16.63 12.83
C ILE A 452 5.63 -16.32 14.17
#